data_c3624f8be9d4c1c94ed4c4a1dcdb8242
#
_entry.id   c3624f8be9d4c1c94ed4c4a1dcdb8242
#
_cell.length_a   1.000
_cell.length_b   1.000
_cell.length_c   1.000
_cell.angle_alpha   90.00
_cell.angle_beta   90.00
_cell.angle_gamma   90.00
#
_symmetry.space_group_name_H-M   'P 1'
#
loop_
_entity.id
_entity.type
_entity.pdbx_description
1 polymer ?
#
loop_
_entity_poly.entity_id
_entity_poly.type
_entity_poly.pdbx_seq_one_letter_code
_entity_poly.pdbx_strand_id
1 'polypeptide(L)'
;MKASAFVYPWDVVGDPDAARRIAGLGVAQVTLAAAYHSTRALTPRHPRHRIVTAEHAAVLYPADEQRWQGRELRPYAAGDWAPGDAYGQAAAALRDAGLAVHTWVVLAHNSRLGAEHPATSVRNAYGDRYPWAPCIAQAATRAYLVDLAAEAATRPGADGTELESLGWYGLAHLHAHDKTAGVGLGEAGQYLMSLCFCADCHQGYADHGLDGDALARSVRAALAPLWRGESGDDGWATVEKQLGAATAAATRAYRDATARSLQEAAVAAVRAAAPAGFQVLLHADPVSYHCGANAGVDPAHILSVADGVVVPCTGGAGLLRPFAGQGTGVLAANLTVVRGMGGSPDTLAEDARAARDLGANQLRLYHAGLASDADLTAVTEALTRL
;
A
#
# COMPACT_ATOMS: atom_id res chain seq x y z
N MET A 1 -2.59 4.84 -23.23
CA MET A 1 -2.63 3.91 -22.07
C MET A 1 -3.90 4.17 -21.26
N LYS A 2 -4.58 3.13 -20.74
CA LYS A 2 -5.73 3.33 -19.82
C LYS A 2 -5.23 4.00 -18.55
N ALA A 3 -5.87 5.10 -18.14
CA ALA A 3 -5.53 5.82 -16.92
C ALA A 3 -6.63 5.67 -15.85
N SER A 4 -6.23 5.57 -14.60
CA SER A 4 -7.09 5.63 -13.41
C SER A 4 -6.62 6.75 -12.50
N ALA A 5 -7.54 7.44 -11.84
CA ALA A 5 -7.22 8.46 -10.85
C ALA A 5 -7.58 7.99 -9.43
N PHE A 6 -6.70 8.23 -8.47
CA PHE A 6 -6.99 8.02 -7.06
C PHE A 6 -7.92 9.10 -6.54
N VAL A 7 -8.92 8.68 -5.77
CA VAL A 7 -9.87 9.58 -5.09
C VAL A 7 -10.30 8.98 -3.74
N TYR A 8 -10.69 9.86 -2.84
CA TYR A 8 -11.37 9.48 -1.60
C TYR A 8 -12.88 9.65 -1.73
N PRO A 9 -13.71 8.93 -0.99
CA PRO A 9 -15.16 9.17 -0.96
C PRO A 9 -15.54 10.61 -0.64
N TRP A 10 -14.83 11.28 0.26
CA TRP A 10 -15.08 12.68 0.61
C TRP A 10 -14.66 13.70 -0.46
N ASP A 11 -14.00 13.28 -1.53
CA ASP A 11 -13.76 14.13 -2.70
C ASP A 11 -15.00 14.21 -3.59
N VAL A 12 -15.94 13.27 -3.43
CA VAL A 12 -17.12 13.07 -4.29
C VAL A 12 -18.43 13.32 -3.53
N VAL A 13 -18.57 12.75 -2.32
CA VAL A 13 -19.81 12.84 -1.55
C VAL A 13 -20.09 14.28 -1.13
N GLY A 14 -21.25 14.80 -1.53
CA GLY A 14 -21.64 16.18 -1.22
C GLY A 14 -21.20 17.23 -2.23
N ASP A 15 -20.58 16.80 -3.32
CA ASP A 15 -20.28 17.63 -4.49
C ASP A 15 -20.90 17.01 -5.75
N PRO A 16 -22.02 17.56 -6.26
CA PRO A 16 -22.76 16.99 -7.39
C PRO A 16 -21.96 17.01 -8.70
N ASP A 17 -20.92 17.82 -8.80
CA ASP A 17 -20.12 17.97 -10.00
C ASP A 17 -18.80 17.16 -9.97
N ALA A 18 -18.44 16.59 -8.84
CA ALA A 18 -17.14 15.94 -8.65
C ALA A 18 -16.91 14.80 -9.65
N ALA A 19 -17.85 13.87 -9.75
CA ALA A 19 -17.73 12.71 -10.64
C ALA A 19 -17.59 13.13 -12.12
N ARG A 20 -18.37 14.12 -12.57
CA ARG A 20 -18.27 14.66 -13.93
C ARG A 20 -16.91 15.34 -14.17
N ARG A 21 -16.38 16.09 -13.21
CA ARG A 21 -15.05 16.71 -13.33
C ARG A 21 -13.95 15.66 -13.41
N ILE A 22 -14.05 14.58 -12.62
CA ILE A 22 -13.08 13.48 -12.68
C ILE A 22 -13.15 12.77 -14.03
N ALA A 23 -14.34 12.47 -14.54
CA ALA A 23 -14.50 11.90 -15.88
C ALA A 23 -13.95 12.83 -16.98
N GLY A 24 -14.12 14.13 -16.83
CA GLY A 24 -13.58 15.16 -17.72
C GLY A 24 -12.06 15.23 -17.80
N LEU A 25 -11.31 14.59 -16.89
CA LEU A 25 -9.86 14.47 -16.97
C LEU A 25 -9.39 13.56 -18.12
N GLY A 26 -10.28 12.73 -18.68
CA GLY A 26 -9.93 11.75 -19.69
C GLY A 26 -9.48 10.41 -19.11
N VAL A 27 -9.68 10.16 -17.82
CA VAL A 27 -9.45 8.85 -17.20
C VAL A 27 -10.63 7.91 -17.49
N ALA A 28 -10.35 6.62 -17.63
CA ALA A 28 -11.37 5.61 -17.85
C ALA A 28 -11.84 4.93 -16.55
N GLN A 29 -11.12 5.16 -15.46
CA GLN A 29 -11.28 4.46 -14.19
C GLN A 29 -10.91 5.37 -13.02
N VAL A 30 -11.43 5.04 -11.86
CA VAL A 30 -10.98 5.58 -10.57
C VAL A 30 -10.55 4.46 -9.64
N THR A 31 -9.60 4.76 -8.77
CA THR A 31 -9.19 3.93 -7.63
C THR A 31 -9.71 4.64 -6.39
N LEU A 32 -10.85 4.15 -5.85
CA LEU A 32 -11.64 4.77 -4.79
C LEU A 32 -11.33 4.10 -3.45
N ALA A 33 -10.93 4.89 -2.45
CA ALA A 33 -10.63 4.36 -1.12
C ALA A 33 -11.86 3.69 -0.46
N ALA A 34 -11.74 2.41 -0.13
CA ALA A 34 -12.74 1.61 0.60
C ALA A 34 -12.30 1.33 2.04
N ALA A 35 -11.00 1.05 2.26
CA ALA A 35 -10.37 0.98 3.57
C ALA A 35 -9.07 1.78 3.53
N TYR A 36 -8.91 2.73 4.45
CA TYR A 36 -7.80 3.67 4.39
C TYR A 36 -7.26 4.02 5.77
N HIS A 37 -5.99 4.38 5.85
CA HIS A 37 -5.32 4.78 7.09
C HIS A 37 -5.70 6.22 7.51
N SER A 38 -5.23 6.65 8.69
CA SER A 38 -5.38 8.05 9.13
C SER A 38 -4.71 9.02 8.16
N THR A 39 -5.38 10.12 7.87
CA THR A 39 -4.83 11.15 6.99
C THR A 39 -5.45 12.52 7.25
N ARG A 40 -4.74 13.57 6.86
CA ARG A 40 -5.27 14.91 6.76
C ARG A 40 -5.13 15.37 5.31
N ALA A 41 -6.25 15.47 4.62
CA ALA A 41 -6.32 15.74 3.20
C ALA A 41 -6.94 17.10 2.89
N LEU A 42 -6.33 17.84 1.98
CA LEU A 42 -6.96 19.00 1.36
C LEU A 42 -7.97 18.52 0.31
N THR A 43 -9.08 19.26 0.19
CA THR A 43 -10.13 19.04 -0.81
C THR A 43 -10.35 20.33 -1.58
N PRO A 44 -9.46 20.72 -2.51
CA PRO A 44 -9.41 22.05 -3.09
C PRO A 44 -10.68 22.49 -3.79
N ARG A 45 -11.47 21.58 -4.32
CA ARG A 45 -12.68 21.84 -5.12
C ARG A 45 -13.99 21.56 -4.42
N HIS A 46 -13.94 20.89 -3.25
CA HIS A 46 -15.18 20.50 -2.59
C HIS A 46 -15.97 21.74 -2.11
N PRO A 47 -17.30 21.85 -2.38
CA PRO A 47 -18.06 23.08 -2.08
C PRO A 47 -18.26 23.34 -0.58
N ARG A 48 -18.24 22.29 0.27
CA ARG A 48 -18.58 22.40 1.70
C ARG A 48 -17.38 22.45 2.62
N HIS A 49 -16.26 21.82 2.26
CA HIS A 49 -15.04 21.74 3.11
C HIS A 49 -13.78 21.87 2.27
N ARG A 50 -12.67 22.24 2.93
CA ARG A 50 -11.33 22.36 2.32
C ARG A 50 -10.32 21.42 2.92
N ILE A 51 -10.67 20.79 4.04
CA ILE A 51 -9.81 19.84 4.73
C ILE A 51 -10.66 18.75 5.34
N VAL A 52 -10.17 17.52 5.25
CA VAL A 52 -10.73 16.35 5.92
C VAL A 52 -9.64 15.75 6.80
N THR A 53 -10.00 15.41 8.04
CA THR A 53 -9.12 14.70 8.97
C THR A 53 -9.74 13.33 9.25
N ALA A 54 -9.20 12.29 8.63
CA ALA A 54 -9.48 10.91 8.98
C ALA A 54 -8.59 10.53 10.16
N GLU A 55 -9.19 10.38 11.33
CA GLU A 55 -8.49 10.29 12.61
C GLU A 55 -7.76 8.96 12.78
N HIS A 56 -8.27 7.89 12.18
CA HIS A 56 -7.71 6.54 12.28
C HIS A 56 -7.97 5.73 11.00
N ALA A 57 -7.30 4.61 10.87
CA ALA A 57 -7.57 3.65 9.80
C ALA A 57 -8.99 3.09 9.95
N ALA A 58 -9.79 3.16 8.89
CA ALA A 58 -11.20 2.81 8.90
C ALA A 58 -11.65 2.24 7.56
N VAL A 59 -12.76 1.48 7.58
CA VAL A 59 -13.55 1.19 6.41
C VAL A 59 -14.52 2.35 6.17
N LEU A 60 -14.69 2.73 4.90
CA LEU A 60 -15.48 3.90 4.48
C LEU A 60 -16.88 3.51 4.00
N TYR A 61 -17.36 2.39 4.53
CA TYR A 61 -18.67 1.76 4.30
C TYR A 61 -19.12 1.05 5.59
N PRO A 62 -20.38 0.67 5.75
CA PRO A 62 -20.84 -0.16 6.88
C PRO A 62 -20.24 -1.57 6.77
N ALA A 63 -19.44 -1.97 7.77
CA ALA A 63 -18.86 -3.31 7.84
C ALA A 63 -19.94 -4.39 7.98
N ASP A 64 -19.72 -5.57 7.40
CA ASP A 64 -20.59 -6.71 7.54
C ASP A 64 -20.43 -7.36 8.93
N GLU A 65 -21.35 -7.07 9.84
CA GLU A 65 -21.31 -7.58 11.20
C GLU A 65 -21.27 -9.12 11.29
N GLN A 66 -21.85 -9.84 10.31
CA GLN A 66 -21.82 -11.30 10.29
C GLN A 66 -20.42 -11.84 9.99
N ARG A 67 -19.69 -11.19 9.06
CA ARG A 67 -18.30 -11.54 8.74
C ARG A 67 -17.38 -11.40 9.94
N TRP A 68 -17.60 -10.36 10.75
CA TRP A 68 -16.75 -10.02 11.88
C TRP A 68 -17.20 -10.63 13.21
N GLN A 69 -18.29 -11.38 13.22
CA GLN A 69 -18.78 -12.03 14.42
C GLN A 69 -17.75 -13.06 14.93
N GLY A 70 -17.37 -12.95 16.19
CA GLY A 70 -16.38 -13.83 16.84
C GLY A 70 -14.92 -13.60 16.42
N ARG A 71 -14.63 -12.60 15.60
CA ARG A 71 -13.26 -12.21 15.27
C ARG A 71 -12.64 -11.40 16.39
N GLU A 72 -11.38 -11.70 16.73
CA GLU A 72 -10.59 -10.95 17.72
C GLU A 72 -10.32 -9.53 17.25
N LEU A 73 -9.95 -9.37 15.97
CA LEU A 73 -9.67 -8.09 15.33
C LEU A 73 -10.79 -7.76 14.35
N ARG A 74 -11.21 -6.49 14.35
CA ARG A 74 -12.31 -5.99 13.50
C ARG A 74 -11.93 -4.66 12.87
N PRO A 75 -12.45 -4.29 11.69
CA PRO A 75 -12.24 -2.98 11.10
C PRO A 75 -12.95 -1.91 11.95
N TYR A 76 -12.38 -0.71 11.95
CA TYR A 76 -13.00 0.45 12.56
C TYR A 76 -13.91 1.14 11.55
N ALA A 77 -15.06 1.60 11.99
CA ALA A 77 -15.91 2.47 11.21
C ALA A 77 -15.26 3.87 11.13
N ALA A 78 -15.49 4.56 10.02
CA ALA A 78 -15.15 5.96 9.90
C ALA A 78 -16.01 6.81 10.84
N GLY A 79 -15.47 7.96 11.27
CA GLY A 79 -16.24 9.00 11.96
C GLY A 79 -16.97 9.92 10.97
N ASP A 80 -17.22 11.15 11.45
CA ASP A 80 -17.96 12.16 10.67
C ASP A 80 -17.28 12.57 9.36
N TRP A 81 -16.00 12.19 9.16
CA TRP A 81 -15.27 12.45 7.90
C TRP A 81 -15.73 11.58 6.71
N ALA A 82 -16.39 10.44 6.97
CA ALA A 82 -16.97 9.58 5.94
C ALA A 82 -18.19 8.82 6.54
N PRO A 83 -19.33 9.53 6.80
CA PRO A 83 -20.46 8.97 7.50
C PRO A 83 -21.23 7.98 6.62
N GLY A 84 -21.78 6.95 7.28
CA GLY A 84 -22.62 5.95 6.64
C GLY A 84 -21.90 5.15 5.56
N ASP A 85 -22.50 5.00 4.39
CA ASP A 85 -21.89 4.37 3.22
C ASP A 85 -21.29 5.40 2.27
N ALA A 86 -20.26 6.08 2.72
CA ALA A 86 -19.58 7.10 1.88
C ALA A 86 -18.96 6.48 0.63
N TYR A 87 -18.39 5.27 0.74
CA TYR A 87 -17.88 4.53 -0.42
C TYR A 87 -18.98 4.27 -1.45
N GLY A 88 -20.11 3.66 -1.05
CA GLY A 88 -21.19 3.32 -1.97
C GLY A 88 -21.79 4.53 -2.67
N GLN A 89 -21.95 5.65 -1.95
CA GLN A 89 -22.42 6.90 -2.53
C GLN A 89 -21.44 7.44 -3.58
N ALA A 90 -20.15 7.45 -3.28
CA ALA A 90 -19.12 7.90 -4.23
C ALA A 90 -19.01 6.97 -5.44
N ALA A 91 -19.01 5.66 -5.23
CA ALA A 91 -18.94 4.66 -6.30
C ALA A 91 -20.13 4.79 -7.26
N ALA A 92 -21.34 4.96 -6.75
CA ALA A 92 -22.54 5.16 -7.58
C ALA A 92 -22.39 6.42 -8.46
N ALA A 93 -22.02 7.57 -7.88
CA ALA A 93 -21.84 8.81 -8.62
C ALA A 93 -20.76 8.70 -9.71
N LEU A 94 -19.65 8.02 -9.43
CA LEU A 94 -18.54 7.82 -10.37
C LEU A 94 -18.96 6.89 -11.53
N ARG A 95 -19.70 5.83 -11.25
CA ARG A 95 -20.25 4.93 -12.28
C ARG A 95 -21.29 5.63 -13.16
N ASP A 96 -22.16 6.45 -12.56
CA ASP A 96 -23.14 7.25 -13.31
C ASP A 96 -22.46 8.25 -14.26
N ALA A 97 -21.24 8.68 -13.92
CA ALA A 97 -20.38 9.49 -14.80
C ALA A 97 -19.61 8.67 -15.86
N GLY A 98 -19.83 7.35 -15.95
CA GLY A 98 -19.22 6.46 -16.94
C GLY A 98 -17.84 5.92 -16.58
N LEU A 99 -17.42 6.05 -15.33
CA LEU A 99 -16.11 5.56 -14.86
C LEU A 99 -16.19 4.13 -14.31
N ALA A 100 -15.23 3.29 -14.66
CA ALA A 100 -14.99 2.05 -13.93
C ALA A 100 -14.45 2.36 -12.53
N VAL A 101 -14.75 1.53 -11.54
CA VAL A 101 -14.33 1.76 -10.15
C VAL A 101 -13.53 0.56 -9.65
N HIS A 102 -12.29 0.79 -9.23
CA HIS A 102 -11.55 -0.13 -8.38
C HIS A 102 -11.58 0.34 -6.93
N THR A 103 -11.74 -0.58 -5.99
CA THR A 103 -11.54 -0.26 -4.58
C THR A 103 -10.05 -0.07 -4.29
N TRP A 104 -9.74 0.85 -3.41
CA TRP A 104 -8.40 1.02 -2.83
C TRP A 104 -8.43 0.56 -1.37
N VAL A 105 -7.65 -0.47 -1.07
CA VAL A 105 -7.68 -1.15 0.22
C VAL A 105 -6.30 -1.15 0.85
N VAL A 106 -6.10 -0.33 1.87
CA VAL A 106 -4.88 -0.31 2.70
C VAL A 106 -5.03 -1.34 3.82
N LEU A 107 -4.08 -2.27 3.92
CA LEU A 107 -4.19 -3.44 4.78
C LEU A 107 -3.29 -3.36 6.03
N ALA A 108 -2.00 -3.67 5.94
CA ALA A 108 -1.11 -3.80 7.10
C ALA A 108 -0.55 -2.45 7.59
N HIS A 109 -1.40 -1.40 7.64
CA HIS A 109 -1.06 -0.08 8.17
C HIS A 109 -2.21 0.50 8.99
N ASN A 110 -2.17 0.34 10.33
CA ASN A 110 -3.29 0.71 11.20
C ASN A 110 -2.81 1.00 12.63
N SER A 111 -2.55 2.27 12.91
CA SER A 111 -2.04 2.71 14.22
C SER A 111 -3.04 2.49 15.36
N ARG A 112 -4.35 2.61 15.09
CA ARG A 112 -5.38 2.37 16.11
C ARG A 112 -5.43 0.90 16.50
N LEU A 113 -5.33 -0.01 15.52
CA LEU A 113 -5.26 -1.44 15.78
C LEU A 113 -4.10 -1.79 16.72
N GLY A 114 -2.90 -1.28 16.42
CA GLY A 114 -1.74 -1.53 17.26
C GLY A 114 -1.78 -0.85 18.63
N ALA A 115 -2.52 0.24 18.78
CA ALA A 115 -2.74 0.88 20.07
C ALA A 115 -3.72 0.08 20.95
N GLU A 116 -4.84 -0.39 20.38
CA GLU A 116 -5.86 -1.15 21.09
C GLU A 116 -5.47 -2.63 21.29
N HIS A 117 -4.69 -3.20 20.34
CA HIS A 117 -4.19 -4.57 20.36
C HIS A 117 -2.65 -4.61 20.26
N PRO A 118 -1.92 -4.17 21.30
CA PRO A 118 -0.46 -3.99 21.24
C PRO A 118 0.34 -5.24 20.87
N ALA A 119 -0.23 -6.42 21.14
CA ALA A 119 0.40 -7.70 20.80
C ALA A 119 0.53 -7.92 19.29
N THR A 120 -0.35 -7.30 18.47
CA THR A 120 -0.33 -7.44 17.01
C THR A 120 0.80 -6.69 16.33
N SER A 121 1.44 -5.73 17.02
CA SER A 121 2.44 -4.84 16.44
C SER A 121 3.76 -5.54 16.16
N VAL A 122 4.44 -5.14 15.08
CA VAL A 122 5.86 -5.46 14.87
C VAL A 122 6.66 -5.02 16.09
N ARG A 123 7.61 -5.84 16.52
CA ARG A 123 8.53 -5.56 17.63
C ARG A 123 9.97 -5.69 17.12
N ASN A 124 10.73 -4.60 17.11
CA ASN A 124 12.09 -4.59 16.60
C ASN A 124 13.08 -5.31 17.52
N ALA A 125 14.37 -5.38 17.12
CA ALA A 125 15.42 -6.05 17.87
C ALA A 125 15.73 -5.42 19.25
N TYR A 126 15.30 -4.19 19.51
CA TYR A 126 15.43 -3.51 20.80
C TYR A 126 14.19 -3.70 21.70
N GLY A 127 13.13 -4.33 21.18
CA GLY A 127 11.87 -4.53 21.88
C GLY A 127 10.84 -3.41 21.66
N ASP A 128 11.17 -2.38 20.87
CA ASP A 128 10.23 -1.29 20.57
C ASP A 128 9.12 -1.78 19.64
N ARG A 129 7.91 -1.37 19.90
CA ARG A 129 6.74 -1.72 19.10
C ARG A 129 6.45 -0.65 18.05
N TYR A 130 5.97 -1.11 16.90
CA TYR A 130 5.47 -0.29 15.81
C TYR A 130 3.95 -0.38 15.74
N PRO A 131 3.19 0.44 16.51
CA PRO A 131 1.73 0.35 16.54
C PRO A 131 1.08 0.49 15.16
N TRP A 132 1.71 1.19 14.25
CA TRP A 132 1.22 1.41 12.88
C TRP A 132 1.42 0.20 11.95
N ALA A 133 2.26 -0.76 12.32
CA ALA A 133 2.66 -1.90 11.50
C ALA A 133 2.26 -3.24 12.17
N PRO A 134 1.09 -3.79 11.85
CA PRO A 134 0.71 -5.13 12.29
C PRO A 134 1.68 -6.19 11.78
N CYS A 135 2.05 -7.15 12.64
CA CYS A 135 2.91 -8.26 12.27
C CYS A 135 2.14 -9.31 11.48
N ILE A 136 2.47 -9.47 10.22
CA ILE A 136 1.78 -10.38 9.29
C ILE A 136 2.08 -11.88 9.52
N ALA A 137 2.98 -12.21 10.45
CA ALA A 137 3.21 -13.60 10.87
C ALA A 137 2.14 -14.10 11.85
N GLN A 138 1.47 -13.20 12.57
CA GLN A 138 0.50 -13.57 13.60
C GLN A 138 -0.82 -14.03 13.00
N ALA A 139 -1.36 -15.14 13.50
CA ALA A 139 -2.58 -15.75 12.97
C ALA A 139 -3.80 -14.80 13.00
N ALA A 140 -4.01 -14.07 14.12
CA ALA A 140 -5.10 -13.12 14.25
C ALA A 140 -4.97 -11.95 13.27
N THR A 141 -3.75 -11.39 13.11
CA THR A 141 -3.47 -10.34 12.11
C THR A 141 -3.71 -10.84 10.69
N ARG A 142 -3.25 -12.03 10.34
CA ARG A 142 -3.48 -12.63 9.01
C ARG A 142 -4.96 -12.80 8.72
N ALA A 143 -5.71 -13.37 9.66
CA ALA A 143 -7.16 -13.56 9.51
C ALA A 143 -7.87 -12.21 9.29
N TYR A 144 -7.52 -11.20 10.08
CA TYR A 144 -8.04 -9.84 9.92
C TYR A 144 -7.74 -9.25 8.53
N LEU A 145 -6.49 -9.34 8.07
CA LEU A 145 -6.10 -8.77 6.77
C LEU A 145 -6.77 -9.49 5.59
N VAL A 146 -6.92 -10.80 5.65
CA VAL A 146 -7.59 -11.61 4.61
C VAL A 146 -9.09 -11.29 4.57
N ASP A 147 -9.76 -11.24 5.72
CA ASP A 147 -11.18 -10.91 5.80
C ASP A 147 -11.44 -9.45 5.36
N LEU A 148 -10.57 -8.51 5.76
CA LEU A 148 -10.65 -7.10 5.33
C LEU A 148 -10.45 -6.97 3.81
N ALA A 149 -9.46 -7.67 3.24
CA ALA A 149 -9.25 -7.68 1.81
C ALA A 149 -10.48 -8.17 1.06
N ALA A 150 -11.06 -9.31 1.48
CA ALA A 150 -12.24 -9.90 0.84
C ALA A 150 -13.47 -8.97 0.93
N GLU A 151 -13.70 -8.33 2.09
CA GLU A 151 -14.84 -7.46 2.27
C GLU A 151 -14.67 -6.11 1.57
N ALA A 152 -13.55 -5.41 1.81
CA ALA A 152 -13.32 -4.07 1.29
C ALA A 152 -13.11 -4.05 -0.22
N ALA A 153 -12.52 -5.11 -0.80
CA ALA A 153 -12.32 -5.21 -2.23
C ALA A 153 -13.64 -5.36 -3.00
N THR A 154 -14.56 -6.17 -2.49
CA THR A 154 -15.77 -6.57 -3.22
C THR A 154 -16.99 -5.71 -2.90
N ARG A 155 -16.77 -4.41 -2.69
CA ARG A 155 -17.88 -3.49 -2.45
C ARG A 155 -18.79 -3.35 -3.68
N PRO A 156 -20.10 -3.11 -3.48
CA PRO A 156 -21.02 -2.87 -4.58
C PRO A 156 -20.51 -1.77 -5.51
N GLY A 157 -20.59 -2.01 -6.81
CA GLY A 157 -20.12 -1.07 -7.82
C GLY A 157 -18.63 -1.14 -8.16
N ALA A 158 -17.84 -2.03 -7.53
CA ALA A 158 -16.45 -2.24 -7.88
C ALA A 158 -16.30 -3.24 -9.06
N ASP A 159 -15.42 -2.91 -9.99
CA ASP A 159 -15.02 -3.76 -11.13
C ASP A 159 -13.66 -4.46 -10.85
N GLY A 160 -12.98 -4.06 -9.78
CA GLY A 160 -11.69 -4.60 -9.34
C GLY A 160 -11.21 -3.95 -8.05
N THR A 161 -10.01 -4.32 -7.63
CA THR A 161 -9.37 -3.81 -6.40
C THR A 161 -7.89 -3.57 -6.58
N GLU A 162 -7.36 -2.64 -5.80
CA GLU A 162 -5.93 -2.37 -5.64
C GLU A 162 -5.58 -2.50 -4.16
N LEU A 163 -4.88 -3.59 -3.82
CA LEU A 163 -4.49 -3.94 -2.45
C LEU A 163 -3.15 -3.29 -2.12
N GLU A 164 -3.12 -2.42 -1.13
CA GLU A 164 -1.94 -1.71 -0.67
C GLU A 164 -1.52 -2.22 0.72
N SER A 165 -0.22 -2.15 1.01
CA SER A 165 0.35 -2.61 2.28
C SER A 165 0.08 -4.11 2.56
N LEU A 166 0.01 -4.95 1.53
CA LEU A 166 -0.21 -6.39 1.65
C LEU A 166 1.13 -7.13 1.79
N GLY A 167 1.85 -6.84 2.86
CA GLY A 167 3.15 -7.41 3.17
C GLY A 167 3.72 -6.85 4.48
N TRP A 168 5.05 -6.93 4.64
CA TRP A 168 5.73 -6.36 5.78
C TRP A 168 5.76 -4.82 5.69
N TYR A 169 5.06 -4.15 6.59
CA TYR A 169 5.10 -2.69 6.66
C TYR A 169 6.35 -2.18 7.39
N GLY A 170 6.77 -2.84 8.49
CA GLY A 170 8.00 -2.57 9.21
C GLY A 170 8.15 -1.13 9.70
N LEU A 171 9.37 -0.58 9.58
CA LEU A 171 9.71 0.79 9.96
C LEU A 171 9.31 1.82 8.88
N ALA A 172 8.44 1.49 7.92
CA ALA A 172 7.93 2.50 7.00
C ALA A 172 7.17 3.60 7.76
N HIS A 173 6.86 4.70 7.08
CA HIS A 173 6.31 5.91 7.68
C HIS A 173 5.05 5.66 8.52
N LEU A 174 4.95 6.36 9.64
CA LEU A 174 3.73 6.46 10.43
C LEU A 174 2.83 7.59 9.87
N HIS A 175 3.39 8.79 9.67
CA HIS A 175 2.73 9.98 9.13
C HIS A 175 3.77 11.06 8.76
N ALA A 176 3.30 12.22 8.28
CA ALA A 176 4.16 13.31 7.81
C ALA A 176 5.08 13.96 8.90
N HIS A 177 4.86 13.66 10.18
CA HIS A 177 5.67 14.17 11.27
C HIS A 177 6.74 13.21 11.79
N ASP A 178 7.05 12.16 11.03
CA ASP A 178 8.11 11.24 11.40
C ASP A 178 9.46 11.94 11.55
N LYS A 179 10.22 11.52 12.56
CA LYS A 179 11.56 12.05 12.89
C LYS A 179 12.61 10.92 12.83
N THR A 180 12.42 10.01 11.88
CA THR A 180 13.28 8.82 11.70
C THR A 180 14.54 9.09 10.90
N ALA A 181 14.62 10.26 10.22
CA ALA A 181 15.76 10.64 9.38
C ALA A 181 16.93 11.30 10.16
N GLY A 182 16.92 11.29 11.50
CA GLY A 182 18.05 11.77 12.31
C GLY A 182 19.33 10.95 12.16
N VAL A 183 19.19 9.72 11.64
CA VAL A 183 20.27 8.82 11.29
C VAL A 183 20.00 8.25 9.89
N GLY A 184 21.03 8.22 9.05
CA GLY A 184 20.96 7.63 7.72
C GLY A 184 20.94 6.10 7.80
N LEU A 185 19.75 5.50 7.89
CA LEU A 185 19.65 4.03 8.01
C LEU A 185 20.05 3.31 6.72
N GLY A 186 19.82 3.91 5.56
CA GLY A 186 19.92 3.22 4.27
C GLY A 186 18.94 2.05 4.15
N GLU A 187 18.97 1.32 3.05
CA GLU A 187 18.10 0.16 2.83
C GLU A 187 18.37 -0.98 3.81
N ALA A 188 19.67 -1.25 4.08
CA ALA A 188 20.06 -2.31 5.00
C ALA A 188 19.60 -2.03 6.44
N GLY A 189 19.81 -0.81 6.93
CA GLY A 189 19.34 -0.40 8.26
C GLY A 189 17.81 -0.42 8.37
N GLN A 190 17.12 0.00 7.32
CA GLN A 190 15.66 -0.06 7.23
C GLN A 190 15.15 -1.51 7.32
N TYR A 191 15.79 -2.44 6.59
CA TYR A 191 15.48 -3.86 6.68
C TYR A 191 15.69 -4.40 8.10
N LEU A 192 16.85 -4.15 8.70
CA LEU A 192 17.20 -4.63 10.02
C LEU A 192 16.25 -4.09 11.11
N MET A 193 15.88 -2.82 11.03
CA MET A 193 14.90 -2.22 11.93
C MET A 193 13.47 -2.74 11.69
N SER A 194 13.20 -3.33 10.53
CA SER A 194 11.88 -3.89 10.16
C SER A 194 11.75 -5.38 10.47
N LEU A 195 12.79 -6.05 10.96
CA LEU A 195 12.71 -7.43 11.45
C LEU A 195 11.84 -7.47 12.72
N CYS A 196 10.86 -8.36 12.75
CA CYS A 196 9.97 -8.53 13.90
C CYS A 196 10.49 -9.63 14.84
N PHE A 197 10.46 -9.36 16.13
CA PHE A 197 10.85 -10.28 17.20
C PHE A 197 9.70 -10.56 18.17
N CYS A 198 8.45 -10.65 17.68
CA CYS A 198 7.35 -11.22 18.44
C CYS A 198 7.47 -12.75 18.55
N ALA A 199 6.64 -13.40 19.37
CA ALA A 199 6.70 -14.84 19.57
C ALA A 199 6.55 -15.65 18.29
N ASP A 200 5.61 -15.26 17.40
CA ASP A 200 5.39 -15.94 16.11
C ASP A 200 6.61 -15.80 15.19
N CYS A 201 7.27 -14.62 15.18
CA CYS A 201 8.47 -14.42 14.38
C CYS A 201 9.67 -15.19 14.96
N HIS A 202 9.79 -15.30 16.30
CA HIS A 202 10.81 -16.17 16.91
C HIS A 202 10.63 -17.63 16.46
N GLN A 203 9.38 -18.14 16.45
CA GLN A 203 9.10 -19.48 15.94
C GLN A 203 9.44 -19.59 14.45
N GLY A 204 9.04 -18.62 13.63
CA GLY A 204 9.37 -18.61 12.20
C GLY A 204 10.88 -18.58 11.93
N TYR A 205 11.67 -17.87 12.73
CA TYR A 205 13.13 -17.93 12.65
C TYR A 205 13.65 -19.30 13.01
N ALA A 206 13.13 -19.93 14.08
CA ALA A 206 13.54 -21.26 14.47
C ALA A 206 13.26 -22.31 13.38
N ASP A 207 12.12 -22.22 12.69
CA ASP A 207 11.78 -23.07 11.55
C ASP A 207 12.75 -22.91 10.37
N HIS A 208 13.49 -21.80 10.33
CA HIS A 208 14.52 -21.50 9.33
C HIS A 208 15.96 -21.66 9.91
N GLY A 209 16.10 -22.33 11.05
CA GLY A 209 17.40 -22.65 11.65
C GLY A 209 18.07 -21.48 12.37
N LEU A 210 17.33 -20.43 12.73
CA LEU A 210 17.85 -19.26 13.45
C LEU A 210 17.36 -19.23 14.89
N ASP A 211 18.27 -18.93 15.83
CA ASP A 211 17.90 -18.53 17.19
C ASP A 211 17.50 -17.04 17.17
N GLY A 212 16.24 -16.74 17.53
CA GLY A 212 15.69 -15.38 17.46
C GLY A 212 16.40 -14.40 18.40
N ASP A 213 16.85 -14.83 19.59
CA ASP A 213 17.59 -13.97 20.53
C ASP A 213 19.01 -13.67 20.03
N ALA A 214 19.68 -14.68 19.46
CA ALA A 214 20.98 -14.49 18.82
C ALA A 214 20.86 -13.56 17.62
N LEU A 215 19.82 -13.72 16.78
CA LEU A 215 19.53 -12.83 15.67
C LEU A 215 19.30 -11.39 16.14
N ALA A 216 18.49 -11.18 17.19
CA ALA A 216 18.27 -9.85 17.75
C ALA A 216 19.57 -9.19 18.24
N ARG A 217 20.46 -9.96 18.88
CA ARG A 217 21.81 -9.46 19.27
C ARG A 217 22.63 -9.06 18.04
N SER A 218 22.64 -9.88 17.01
CA SER A 218 23.38 -9.61 15.76
C SER A 218 22.84 -8.37 15.06
N VAL A 219 21.51 -8.20 14.99
CA VAL A 219 20.86 -7.00 14.42
C VAL A 219 21.25 -5.74 15.19
N ARG A 220 21.22 -5.77 16.53
CA ARG A 220 21.66 -4.62 17.34
C ARG A 220 23.13 -4.28 17.12
N ALA A 221 23.99 -5.29 17.02
CA ALA A 221 25.41 -5.09 16.73
C ALA A 221 25.63 -4.48 15.33
N ALA A 222 24.88 -4.93 14.32
CA ALA A 222 24.91 -4.41 12.96
C ALA A 222 24.46 -2.95 12.88
N LEU A 223 23.48 -2.55 13.67
CA LEU A 223 22.95 -1.18 13.71
C LEU A 223 23.80 -0.21 14.55
N ALA A 224 24.67 -0.72 15.46
CA ALA A 224 25.43 0.11 16.38
C ALA A 224 26.32 1.18 15.70
N PRO A 225 26.98 0.94 14.56
CA PRO A 225 27.72 1.96 13.84
C PRO A 225 26.82 3.11 13.34
N LEU A 226 25.61 2.81 12.87
CA LEU A 226 24.67 3.82 12.37
C LEU A 226 24.26 4.80 13.48
N TRP A 227 24.09 4.32 14.71
CA TRP A 227 23.77 5.16 15.87
C TRP A 227 24.88 6.14 16.23
N ARG A 228 26.11 5.90 15.79
CA ARG A 228 27.26 6.81 15.94
C ARG A 228 27.44 7.74 14.75
N GLY A 229 26.52 7.68 13.76
CA GLY A 229 26.58 8.51 12.56
C GLY A 229 27.49 7.95 11.45
N GLU A 230 27.91 6.68 11.54
CA GLU A 230 28.61 6.02 10.44
C GLU A 230 27.59 5.71 9.34
N SER A 231 27.87 6.08 8.10
CA SER A 231 27.06 5.67 6.95
C SER A 231 27.45 4.25 6.53
N GLY A 232 26.46 3.42 6.28
CA GLY A 232 26.68 2.09 5.69
C GLY A 232 26.49 2.14 4.17
N ASP A 233 27.01 1.13 3.48
CA ASP A 233 26.63 0.84 2.11
C ASP A 233 25.17 0.40 2.08
N ASP A 234 24.46 0.65 0.96
CA ASP A 234 23.08 0.27 0.79
C ASP A 234 22.91 -1.13 0.18
N GLY A 235 21.67 -1.64 0.29
CA GLY A 235 21.25 -2.86 -0.36
C GLY A 235 21.56 -4.16 0.37
N TRP A 236 21.22 -5.28 -0.29
CA TRP A 236 21.27 -6.62 0.30
C TRP A 236 22.67 -7.08 0.67
N ALA A 237 23.69 -6.71 -0.12
CA ALA A 237 25.08 -7.05 0.17
C ALA A 237 25.55 -6.54 1.54
N THR A 238 25.05 -5.38 1.98
CA THR A 238 25.35 -4.86 3.32
C THR A 238 24.67 -5.68 4.41
N VAL A 239 23.43 -6.15 4.21
CA VAL A 239 22.78 -7.06 5.14
C VAL A 239 23.56 -8.37 5.28
N GLU A 240 24.02 -8.95 4.16
CA GLU A 240 24.86 -10.16 4.18
C GLU A 240 26.19 -9.96 4.89
N LYS A 241 26.84 -8.83 4.68
CA LYS A 241 28.08 -8.46 5.36
C LYS A 241 27.88 -8.33 6.87
N GLN A 242 26.76 -7.77 7.30
CA GLN A 242 26.49 -7.48 8.71
C GLN A 242 25.98 -8.69 9.49
N LEU A 243 25.13 -9.52 8.90
CA LEU A 243 24.56 -10.71 9.56
C LEU A 243 25.27 -12.01 9.23
N GLY A 244 26.12 -12.02 8.20
CA GLY A 244 26.60 -13.22 7.53
C GLY A 244 25.60 -13.76 6.50
N ALA A 245 26.10 -14.23 5.35
CA ALA A 245 25.28 -14.63 4.20
C ALA A 245 24.19 -15.66 4.54
N ALA A 246 24.51 -16.68 5.34
CA ALA A 246 23.55 -17.72 5.73
C ALA A 246 22.41 -17.16 6.60
N THR A 247 22.71 -16.31 7.59
CA THR A 247 21.72 -15.68 8.46
C THR A 247 20.84 -14.71 7.67
N ALA A 248 21.43 -13.87 6.82
CA ALA A 248 20.71 -12.95 5.96
C ALA A 248 19.74 -13.71 5.04
N ALA A 249 20.22 -14.77 4.36
CA ALA A 249 19.39 -15.60 3.50
C ALA A 249 18.24 -16.26 4.26
N ALA A 250 18.46 -16.78 5.47
CA ALA A 250 17.41 -17.41 6.27
C ALA A 250 16.35 -16.39 6.73
N THR A 251 16.73 -15.17 7.15
CA THR A 251 15.76 -14.10 7.49
C THR A 251 14.93 -13.71 6.29
N ARG A 252 15.54 -13.59 5.11
CA ARG A 252 14.82 -13.27 3.86
C ARG A 252 13.87 -14.39 3.48
N ALA A 253 14.31 -15.65 3.50
CA ALA A 253 13.48 -16.79 3.16
C ALA A 253 12.21 -16.86 4.02
N TYR A 254 12.35 -16.68 5.34
CA TYR A 254 11.22 -16.60 6.27
C TYR A 254 10.27 -15.48 5.91
N ARG A 255 10.78 -14.26 5.67
CA ARG A 255 9.95 -13.09 5.37
C ARG A 255 9.24 -13.23 4.04
N ASP A 256 9.94 -13.70 3.00
CA ASP A 256 9.38 -13.93 1.67
C ASP A 256 8.26 -14.99 1.74
N ALA A 257 8.48 -16.11 2.42
CA ALA A 257 7.47 -17.16 2.58
C ALA A 257 6.21 -16.64 3.31
N THR A 258 6.40 -15.86 4.38
CA THR A 258 5.31 -15.28 5.17
C THR A 258 4.49 -14.28 4.33
N ALA A 259 5.16 -13.38 3.60
CA ALA A 259 4.48 -12.39 2.76
C ALA A 259 3.73 -13.06 1.59
N ARG A 260 4.37 -13.98 0.87
CA ARG A 260 3.75 -14.73 -0.23
C ARG A 260 2.49 -15.47 0.21
N SER A 261 2.57 -16.22 1.31
CA SER A 261 1.43 -16.95 1.86
C SER A 261 0.26 -16.03 2.24
N LEU A 262 0.53 -14.82 2.76
CA LEU A 262 -0.51 -13.83 3.03
C LEU A 262 -1.11 -13.28 1.72
N GLN A 263 -0.28 -12.93 0.75
CA GLN A 263 -0.70 -12.41 -0.56
C GLN A 263 -1.60 -13.41 -1.29
N GLU A 264 -1.20 -14.67 -1.33
CA GLU A 264 -2.00 -15.77 -1.90
C GLU A 264 -3.35 -15.92 -1.21
N ALA A 265 -3.35 -15.93 0.13
CA ALA A 265 -4.58 -16.07 0.92
C ALA A 265 -5.54 -14.89 0.70
N ALA A 266 -5.02 -13.66 0.67
CA ALA A 266 -5.84 -12.47 0.45
C ALA A 266 -6.41 -12.43 -0.97
N VAL A 267 -5.61 -12.70 -2.00
CA VAL A 267 -6.09 -12.77 -3.39
C VAL A 267 -7.13 -13.88 -3.57
N ALA A 268 -6.89 -15.06 -3.00
CA ALA A 268 -7.84 -16.16 -3.04
C ALA A 268 -9.17 -15.80 -2.37
N ALA A 269 -9.13 -15.13 -1.21
CA ALA A 269 -10.32 -14.69 -0.49
C ALA A 269 -11.11 -13.60 -1.26
N VAL A 270 -10.41 -12.66 -1.89
CA VAL A 270 -11.05 -11.68 -2.79
C VAL A 270 -11.72 -12.38 -3.95
N ARG A 271 -11.03 -13.29 -4.65
CA ARG A 271 -11.59 -14.02 -5.80
C ARG A 271 -12.79 -14.89 -5.43
N ALA A 272 -12.78 -15.48 -4.23
CA ALA A 272 -13.92 -16.27 -3.74
C ALA A 272 -15.17 -15.42 -3.46
N ALA A 273 -15.00 -14.13 -3.15
CA ALA A 273 -16.09 -13.20 -2.86
C ALA A 273 -16.51 -12.35 -4.07
N ALA A 274 -15.65 -12.22 -5.07
CA ALA A 274 -15.83 -11.34 -6.22
C ALA A 274 -16.62 -12.00 -7.36
N PRO A 275 -17.31 -11.20 -8.20
CA PRO A 275 -17.90 -11.70 -9.44
C PRO A 275 -16.83 -12.10 -10.46
N ALA A 276 -17.24 -12.88 -11.46
CA ALA A 276 -16.35 -13.27 -12.57
C ALA A 276 -15.82 -12.02 -13.30
N GLY A 277 -14.53 -12.03 -13.66
CA GLY A 277 -13.87 -10.92 -14.35
C GLY A 277 -13.40 -9.77 -13.44
N PHE A 278 -13.60 -9.88 -12.13
CA PHE A 278 -13.11 -8.91 -11.16
C PHE A 278 -11.58 -8.87 -11.13
N GLN A 279 -11.00 -7.68 -11.26
CA GLN A 279 -9.56 -7.49 -11.31
C GLN A 279 -8.94 -7.33 -9.91
N VAL A 280 -7.88 -8.08 -9.61
CA VAL A 280 -7.13 -7.97 -8.34
C VAL A 280 -5.70 -7.52 -8.63
N LEU A 281 -5.37 -6.30 -8.22
CA LEU A 281 -4.04 -5.71 -8.36
C LEU A 281 -3.40 -5.47 -6.99
N LEU A 282 -2.07 -5.53 -6.91
CA LEU A 282 -1.32 -5.17 -5.71
C LEU A 282 -0.43 -3.96 -5.95
N HIS A 283 -0.35 -3.05 -4.97
CA HIS A 283 0.73 -2.07 -4.88
C HIS A 283 2.02 -2.79 -4.48
N ALA A 284 3.02 -2.77 -5.35
CA ALA A 284 4.18 -3.64 -5.26
C ALA A 284 5.52 -2.92 -5.48
N ASP A 285 6.52 -3.38 -4.74
CA ASP A 285 7.94 -3.09 -4.97
C ASP A 285 8.62 -4.40 -5.43
N PRO A 286 9.41 -4.42 -6.52
CA PRO A 286 10.05 -5.63 -7.03
C PRO A 286 11.15 -6.19 -6.15
N VAL A 287 11.54 -5.48 -5.09
CA VAL A 287 12.56 -5.92 -4.13
C VAL A 287 11.88 -6.55 -2.93
N SER A 288 11.89 -7.87 -2.84
CA SER A 288 11.07 -8.65 -1.88
C SER A 288 11.32 -8.32 -0.40
N TYR A 289 12.50 -7.82 -0.04
CA TYR A 289 12.85 -7.43 1.33
C TYR A 289 12.44 -5.99 1.69
N HIS A 290 11.96 -5.18 0.74
CA HIS A 290 11.45 -3.84 1.03
C HIS A 290 10.14 -3.90 1.82
N CYS A 291 9.90 -2.87 2.61
CA CYS A 291 8.75 -2.73 3.50
C CYS A 291 7.95 -1.47 3.17
N GLY A 292 6.69 -1.44 3.55
CA GLY A 292 5.86 -0.25 3.45
C GLY A 292 4.60 -0.42 2.63
N ALA A 293 4.09 0.69 2.11
CA ALA A 293 2.83 0.76 1.35
C ALA A 293 2.87 -0.09 0.08
N ASN A 294 3.97 -0.03 -0.67
CA ASN A 294 4.22 -0.93 -1.79
C ASN A 294 4.93 -2.18 -1.25
N ALA A 295 4.19 -3.27 -1.16
CA ALA A 295 4.74 -4.50 -0.59
C ALA A 295 5.90 -5.05 -1.43
N GLY A 296 7.00 -5.41 -0.78
CA GLY A 296 8.09 -6.14 -1.42
C GLY A 296 7.61 -7.50 -1.92
N VAL A 297 7.80 -7.78 -3.20
CA VAL A 297 7.35 -9.01 -3.85
C VAL A 297 8.41 -9.63 -4.74
N ASP A 298 8.26 -10.91 -5.03
CA ASP A 298 8.91 -11.54 -6.18
C ASP A 298 8.02 -11.30 -7.41
N PRO A 299 8.54 -10.66 -8.47
CA PRO A 299 7.74 -10.27 -9.64
C PRO A 299 7.07 -11.44 -10.36
N ALA A 300 7.77 -12.56 -10.56
CA ALA A 300 7.21 -13.72 -11.25
C ALA A 300 6.11 -14.38 -10.41
N HIS A 301 6.35 -14.50 -9.09
CA HIS A 301 5.37 -15.08 -8.18
C HIS A 301 4.09 -14.24 -8.13
N ILE A 302 4.20 -12.93 -7.86
CA ILE A 302 3.00 -12.11 -7.68
C ILE A 302 2.14 -12.03 -8.95
N LEU A 303 2.77 -11.98 -10.14
CA LEU A 303 2.05 -11.97 -11.41
C LEU A 303 1.45 -13.35 -11.77
N SER A 304 1.84 -14.43 -11.09
CA SER A 304 1.15 -15.72 -11.17
C SER A 304 -0.09 -15.81 -10.27
N VAL A 305 -0.19 -14.95 -9.26
CA VAL A 305 -1.25 -14.95 -8.22
C VAL A 305 -2.29 -13.89 -8.49
N ALA A 306 -1.86 -12.63 -8.76
CA ALA A 306 -2.73 -11.49 -9.01
C ALA A 306 -2.86 -11.19 -10.51
N ASP A 307 -3.85 -10.36 -10.88
CA ASP A 307 -4.08 -9.96 -12.28
C ASP A 307 -3.13 -8.82 -12.70
N GLY A 308 -2.29 -8.33 -11.80
CA GLY A 308 -1.27 -7.34 -12.06
C GLY A 308 -0.80 -6.58 -10.83
N VAL A 309 0.05 -5.60 -11.08
CA VAL A 309 0.66 -4.76 -10.04
C VAL A 309 0.58 -3.27 -10.37
N VAL A 310 0.59 -2.46 -9.31
CA VAL A 310 0.72 -1.00 -9.34
C VAL A 310 2.07 -0.65 -8.74
N VAL A 311 2.95 -0.03 -9.53
CA VAL A 311 4.35 0.20 -9.17
C VAL A 311 4.62 1.70 -9.03
N PRO A 312 5.25 2.18 -7.95
CA PRO A 312 5.57 3.59 -7.79
C PRO A 312 6.60 4.03 -8.83
N CYS A 313 6.29 5.08 -9.58
CA CYS A 313 7.12 5.60 -10.67
C CYS A 313 7.42 7.10 -10.54
N THR A 314 6.99 7.74 -9.47
CA THR A 314 7.34 9.15 -9.20
C THR A 314 8.85 9.27 -8.97
N GLY A 315 9.52 10.09 -9.78
CA GLY A 315 10.98 10.22 -9.75
C GLY A 315 11.74 9.20 -10.60
N GLY A 316 11.04 8.24 -11.24
CA GLY A 316 11.63 7.30 -12.19
C GLY A 316 10.90 5.96 -12.28
N ALA A 317 10.84 5.41 -13.49
CA ALA A 317 10.07 4.20 -13.79
C ALA A 317 10.91 2.89 -13.68
N GLY A 318 12.11 2.95 -13.13
CA GLY A 318 13.05 1.82 -13.11
C GLY A 318 12.53 0.56 -12.40
N LEU A 319 11.67 0.73 -11.40
CA LEU A 319 11.04 -0.37 -10.65
C LEU A 319 10.08 -1.24 -11.50
N LEU A 320 9.69 -0.78 -12.69
CA LEU A 320 8.88 -1.57 -13.63
C LEU A 320 9.67 -2.71 -14.29
N ARG A 321 10.98 -2.54 -14.47
CA ARG A 321 11.82 -3.48 -15.25
C ARG A 321 11.71 -4.94 -14.79
N PRO A 322 11.76 -5.26 -13.48
CA PRO A 322 11.68 -6.64 -13.03
C PRO A 322 10.32 -7.32 -13.29
N PHE A 323 9.25 -6.54 -13.49
CA PHE A 323 7.93 -7.06 -13.84
C PHE A 323 7.73 -7.22 -15.35
N ALA A 324 8.50 -6.50 -16.15
CA ALA A 324 8.37 -6.53 -17.61
C ALA A 324 8.62 -7.93 -18.17
N GLY A 325 7.68 -8.42 -18.99
CA GLY A 325 7.78 -9.76 -19.60
C GLY A 325 7.47 -10.94 -18.66
N GLN A 326 7.13 -10.72 -17.40
CA GLN A 326 6.79 -11.79 -16.44
C GLN A 326 5.33 -12.29 -16.58
N GLY A 327 4.51 -11.67 -17.43
CA GLY A 327 3.12 -12.06 -17.63
C GLY A 327 2.36 -11.12 -18.56
N THR A 328 1.09 -11.41 -18.78
CA THR A 328 0.19 -10.63 -19.65
C THR A 328 -0.76 -9.73 -18.85
N GLY A 329 -0.60 -9.65 -17.53
CA GLY A 329 -1.44 -8.90 -16.63
C GLY A 329 -1.27 -7.39 -16.70
N VAL A 330 -1.90 -6.69 -15.77
CA VAL A 330 -1.75 -5.24 -15.63
C VAL A 330 -0.40 -4.91 -15.00
N LEU A 331 0.38 -4.09 -15.69
CA LEU A 331 1.54 -3.41 -15.14
C LEU A 331 1.25 -1.90 -15.15
N ALA A 332 0.83 -1.37 -14.00
CA ALA A 332 0.43 0.01 -13.86
C ALA A 332 1.54 0.88 -13.26
N ALA A 333 1.89 1.96 -13.95
CA ALA A 333 2.79 2.97 -13.41
C ALA A 333 2.00 3.97 -12.55
N ASN A 334 2.34 4.09 -11.27
CA ASN A 334 1.76 5.07 -10.36
C ASN A 334 2.61 6.34 -10.33
N LEU A 335 2.01 7.44 -10.80
CA LEU A 335 2.65 8.75 -10.94
C LEU A 335 1.92 9.78 -10.08
N THR A 336 2.64 10.48 -9.21
CA THR A 336 2.10 11.59 -8.43
C THR A 336 1.88 12.79 -9.35
N VAL A 337 0.65 13.31 -9.36
CA VAL A 337 0.23 14.44 -10.21
C VAL A 337 -0.06 15.71 -9.40
N VAL A 338 0.33 15.74 -8.14
CA VAL A 338 0.17 16.88 -7.22
C VAL A 338 1.53 17.52 -7.00
N ARG A 339 1.76 18.73 -7.54
CA ARG A 339 3.05 19.42 -7.40
C ARG A 339 3.48 19.59 -5.95
N GLY A 340 2.55 19.93 -5.06
CA GLY A 340 2.81 20.07 -3.63
C GLY A 340 3.27 18.80 -2.91
N MET A 341 3.13 17.64 -3.56
CA MET A 341 3.58 16.32 -3.08
C MET A 341 4.78 15.78 -3.88
N GLY A 342 5.51 16.63 -4.56
CA GLY A 342 6.66 16.25 -5.39
C GLY A 342 6.28 15.65 -6.74
N GLY A 343 5.01 15.74 -7.15
CA GLY A 343 4.54 15.29 -8.44
C GLY A 343 4.88 16.28 -9.57
N SER A 344 4.88 15.79 -10.79
CA SER A 344 5.20 16.55 -12.00
C SER A 344 4.13 16.38 -13.08
N PRO A 345 2.94 16.99 -12.92
CA PRO A 345 1.88 16.86 -13.93
C PRO A 345 2.27 17.43 -15.29
N ASP A 346 3.22 18.36 -15.36
CA ASP A 346 3.71 18.95 -16.61
C ASP A 346 4.51 17.94 -17.45
N THR A 347 5.26 17.03 -16.82
CA THR A 347 6.04 15.99 -17.48
C THR A 347 5.28 14.66 -17.61
N LEU A 348 4.03 14.60 -17.15
CA LEU A 348 3.24 13.35 -17.10
C LEU A 348 3.22 12.58 -18.41
N ALA A 349 3.15 13.26 -19.56
CA ALA A 349 3.16 12.58 -20.86
C ALA A 349 4.53 11.95 -21.18
N GLU A 350 5.62 12.54 -20.74
CA GLU A 350 6.98 12.00 -20.90
C GLU A 350 7.20 10.82 -19.96
N ASP A 351 6.83 10.98 -18.69
CA ASP A 351 6.94 9.94 -17.67
C ASP A 351 6.09 8.71 -18.04
N ALA A 352 4.88 8.93 -18.57
CA ALA A 352 4.01 7.86 -19.07
C ALA A 352 4.60 7.11 -20.26
N ARG A 353 5.28 7.82 -21.20
CA ARG A 353 5.97 7.16 -22.31
C ARG A 353 7.17 6.36 -21.81
N ALA A 354 7.98 6.93 -20.91
CA ALA A 354 9.10 6.22 -20.29
C ALA A 354 8.64 4.96 -19.54
N ALA A 355 7.54 5.04 -18.80
CA ALA A 355 6.94 3.89 -18.14
C ALA A 355 6.45 2.83 -19.15
N ARG A 356 5.79 3.25 -20.24
CA ARG A 356 5.35 2.35 -21.32
C ARG A 356 6.52 1.62 -21.98
N ASP A 357 7.62 2.33 -22.23
CA ASP A 357 8.82 1.74 -22.82
C ASP A 357 9.49 0.69 -21.91
N LEU A 358 9.17 0.74 -20.60
CA LEU A 358 9.54 -0.26 -19.59
C LEU A 358 8.44 -1.31 -19.33
N GLY A 359 7.40 -1.37 -20.17
CA GLY A 359 6.38 -2.40 -20.15
C GLY A 359 5.07 -2.03 -19.44
N ALA A 360 4.94 -0.83 -18.87
CA ALA A 360 3.67 -0.40 -18.29
C ALA A 360 2.58 -0.31 -19.36
N ASN A 361 1.40 -0.87 -19.07
CA ASN A 361 0.24 -0.85 -19.96
C ASN A 361 -0.92 0.00 -19.41
N GLN A 362 -0.84 0.43 -18.16
CA GLN A 362 -1.80 1.33 -17.53
C GLN A 362 -1.10 2.42 -16.70
N LEU A 363 -1.84 3.50 -16.39
CA LEU A 363 -1.41 4.58 -15.50
C LEU A 363 -2.29 4.64 -14.25
N ARG A 364 -1.67 5.03 -13.14
CA ARG A 364 -2.35 5.47 -11.91
C ARG A 364 -1.90 6.88 -11.61
N LEU A 365 -2.86 7.79 -11.42
CA LEU A 365 -2.62 9.21 -11.19
C LEU A 365 -2.92 9.54 -9.72
N TYR A 366 -1.87 9.66 -8.94
CA TYR A 366 -1.96 9.96 -7.52
C TYR A 366 -1.85 11.46 -7.29
N HIS A 367 -2.83 12.19 -6.89
CA HIS A 367 -4.16 11.92 -6.43
C HIS A 367 -5.11 13.02 -6.97
N ALA A 368 -6.17 12.68 -7.72
CA ALA A 368 -7.03 13.68 -8.34
C ALA A 368 -7.80 14.54 -7.31
N GLY A 369 -8.22 13.97 -6.18
CA GLY A 369 -8.91 14.71 -5.12
C GLY A 369 -8.05 15.80 -4.48
N LEU A 370 -6.74 15.57 -4.35
CA LEU A 370 -5.79 16.48 -3.72
C LEU A 370 -5.22 17.53 -4.67
N ALA A 371 -5.22 17.25 -5.98
CA ALA A 371 -4.62 18.09 -7.00
C ALA A 371 -5.31 19.46 -7.12
N SER A 372 -4.56 20.51 -7.42
CA SER A 372 -5.11 21.83 -7.76
C SER A 372 -5.76 21.83 -9.15
N ASP A 373 -6.54 22.86 -9.46
CA ASP A 373 -7.10 23.03 -10.81
C ASP A 373 -6.01 23.13 -11.88
N ALA A 374 -4.90 23.79 -11.55
CA ALA A 374 -3.74 23.89 -12.45
C ALA A 374 -3.08 22.51 -12.69
N ASP A 375 -2.96 21.68 -11.64
CA ASP A 375 -2.45 20.31 -11.78
C ASP A 375 -3.37 19.47 -12.67
N LEU A 376 -4.70 19.53 -12.46
CA LEU A 376 -5.66 18.77 -13.25
C LEU A 376 -5.75 19.24 -14.70
N THR A 377 -5.59 20.55 -14.96
CA THR A 377 -5.46 21.06 -16.32
C THR A 377 -4.27 20.44 -17.03
N ALA A 378 -3.08 20.45 -16.41
CA ALA A 378 -1.88 19.83 -16.98
C ALA A 378 -2.06 18.31 -17.16
N VAL A 379 -2.72 17.60 -16.24
CA VAL A 379 -3.07 16.18 -16.39
C VAL A 379 -3.94 15.95 -17.63
N THR A 380 -5.01 16.73 -17.79
CA THR A 380 -5.91 16.60 -18.94
C THR A 380 -5.18 16.81 -20.25
N GLU A 381 -4.36 17.86 -20.36
CA GLU A 381 -3.52 18.13 -21.53
C GLU A 381 -2.51 17.01 -21.80
N ALA A 382 -1.90 16.45 -20.75
CA ALA A 382 -0.97 15.35 -20.87
C ALA A 382 -1.65 14.07 -21.39
N LEU A 383 -2.83 13.73 -20.88
CA LEU A 383 -3.58 12.54 -21.30
C LEU A 383 -4.04 12.63 -22.77
N THR A 384 -4.34 13.84 -23.28
CA THR A 384 -4.67 14.00 -24.70
C THR A 384 -3.50 13.76 -25.65
N ARG A 385 -2.25 13.76 -25.13
CA ARG A 385 -1.01 13.50 -25.90
C ARG A 385 -0.53 12.05 -25.84
N LEU A 386 -1.23 11.15 -25.13
CA LEU A 386 -0.89 9.74 -24.91
C LEU A 386 -1.73 8.80 -25.77
#